data_81456a6f357aa2c22e6b4da13fe16e80
#
_entry.id   81456a6f357aa2c22e6b4da13fe16e80
#
_cell.length_a   1.000
_cell.length_b   1.000
_cell.length_c   1.000
_cell.angle_alpha   90.00
_cell.angle_beta   90.00
_cell.angle_gamma   90.00
#
_symmetry.space_group_name_H-M   'P 1'
#
loop_
_entity.id
_entity.type
_entity.pdbx_description
1 polymer ?
#
loop_
_entity_poly.entity_id
_entity_poly.type
_entity_poly.pdbx_seq_one_letter_code
_entity_poly.pdbx_strand_id
1 'polypeptide(L)'
;MRILAVDDEQLMLERLERCIREAAPEAELISFQKASECLSYVRKQQADVAFLDIRMRLMDGMELARQIKVLQPNMNIIFTTGYSDYIYDAVTEIRCSGYVLKPVTTEQVARELENLRYPIEAKPKEKVYMQCFGNFEVFVDGKVLPMEPAKAKELLAYLVDRKGAMCSNAEIIAAIWEDEGGHYSYLKKCKKALLSALTQAGCKEVLISQRGSIGVDRAAFTCDYYDWLEGTASGINAYRGQYMAQYSWGEMTNASLNLEKK
;
A
#
# COMPACT_ATOMS: atom_id res chain seq x y z
N MET A 1 2.82 10.35 -4.53
CA MET A 1 1.42 10.24 -4.99
C MET A 1 1.23 11.20 -6.16
N ARG A 2 0.63 10.73 -7.26
CA ARG A 2 0.29 11.56 -8.43
C ARG A 2 -1.23 11.72 -8.52
N ILE A 3 -1.71 12.95 -8.49
CA ILE A 3 -3.13 13.30 -8.49
C ILE A 3 -3.48 14.02 -9.79
N LEU A 4 -4.57 13.61 -10.41
CA LEU A 4 -5.18 14.29 -11.54
C LEU A 4 -6.40 15.09 -11.06
N ALA A 5 -6.59 16.30 -11.58
CA ALA A 5 -7.78 17.11 -11.34
C ALA A 5 -8.41 17.47 -12.69
N VAL A 6 -9.72 17.25 -12.85
CA VAL A 6 -10.42 17.50 -14.11
C VAL A 6 -11.72 18.23 -13.84
N ASP A 7 -11.85 19.44 -14.39
CA ASP A 7 -13.06 20.26 -14.32
C ASP A 7 -13.04 21.24 -15.51
N ASP A 8 -14.10 21.34 -16.30
CA ASP A 8 -14.14 22.22 -17.48
C ASP A 8 -14.38 23.69 -17.11
N GLU A 9 -14.74 23.97 -15.85
CA GLU A 9 -14.86 25.31 -15.31
C GLU A 9 -13.56 25.74 -14.63
N GLN A 10 -12.83 26.71 -15.22
CA GLN A 10 -11.53 27.20 -14.75
C GLN A 10 -11.51 27.52 -13.25
N LEU A 11 -12.53 28.27 -12.77
CA LEU A 11 -12.59 28.69 -11.36
C LEU A 11 -12.78 27.51 -10.40
N MET A 12 -13.51 26.48 -10.82
CA MET A 12 -13.71 25.26 -10.01
C MET A 12 -12.43 24.43 -9.99
N LEU A 13 -11.74 24.34 -11.13
CA LEU A 13 -10.46 23.66 -11.23
C LEU A 13 -9.40 24.30 -10.34
N GLU A 14 -9.25 25.62 -10.39
CA GLU A 14 -8.30 26.37 -9.54
C GLU A 14 -8.61 26.20 -8.05
N ARG A 15 -9.89 26.18 -7.68
CA ARG A 15 -10.30 25.91 -6.29
C ARG A 15 -9.93 24.50 -5.87
N LEU A 16 -10.23 23.49 -6.70
CA LEU A 16 -9.89 22.09 -6.48
C LEU A 16 -8.38 21.92 -6.33
N GLU A 17 -7.60 22.51 -7.24
CA GLU A 17 -6.13 22.49 -7.16
C GLU A 17 -5.59 23.03 -5.84
N ARG A 18 -6.11 24.16 -5.38
CA ARG A 18 -5.70 24.75 -4.12
C ARG A 18 -6.00 23.81 -2.95
N CYS A 19 -7.20 23.26 -2.88
CA CYS A 19 -7.56 22.32 -1.82
C CYS A 19 -6.70 21.05 -1.85
N ILE A 20 -6.37 20.53 -3.05
CA ILE A 20 -5.48 19.37 -3.19
C ILE A 20 -4.06 19.72 -2.72
N ARG A 21 -3.50 20.87 -3.10
CA ARG A 21 -2.17 21.29 -2.69
C ARG A 21 -2.05 21.50 -1.17
N GLU A 22 -3.11 21.99 -0.55
CA GLU A 22 -3.17 22.17 0.91
C GLU A 22 -3.32 20.81 1.62
N ALA A 23 -4.14 19.89 1.10
CA ALA A 23 -4.38 18.58 1.71
C ALA A 23 -3.21 17.59 1.47
N ALA A 24 -2.50 17.72 0.35
CA ALA A 24 -1.43 16.81 -0.06
C ALA A 24 -0.24 17.57 -0.69
N PRO A 25 0.53 18.34 0.10
CA PRO A 25 1.59 19.22 -0.42
C PRO A 25 2.73 18.49 -1.13
N GLU A 26 2.94 17.20 -0.81
CA GLU A 26 3.96 16.35 -1.43
C GLU A 26 3.47 15.62 -2.70
N ALA A 27 2.21 15.83 -3.10
CA ALA A 27 1.66 15.17 -4.28
C ALA A 27 2.04 15.92 -5.57
N GLU A 28 2.32 15.16 -6.63
CA GLU A 28 2.42 15.69 -7.99
C GLU A 28 1.00 15.90 -8.53
N LEU A 29 0.57 17.15 -8.66
CA LEU A 29 -0.75 17.51 -9.17
C LEU A 29 -0.69 17.92 -10.63
N ILE A 30 -1.55 17.32 -11.45
CA ILE A 30 -1.69 17.62 -12.86
C ILE A 30 -3.17 17.87 -13.16
N SER A 31 -3.48 19.01 -13.78
CA SER A 31 -4.84 19.48 -13.98
C SER A 31 -5.21 19.56 -15.47
N PHE A 32 -6.47 19.32 -15.78
CA PHE A 32 -7.00 19.32 -17.13
C PHE A 32 -8.37 20.00 -17.15
N GLN A 33 -8.59 20.85 -18.14
CA GLN A 33 -9.92 21.39 -18.43
C GLN A 33 -10.72 20.51 -19.40
N LYS A 34 -10.06 19.57 -20.07
CA LYS A 34 -10.70 18.68 -21.03
C LYS A 34 -10.49 17.22 -20.67
N ALA A 35 -11.57 16.47 -20.61
CA ALA A 35 -11.55 15.03 -20.38
C ALA A 35 -10.64 14.27 -21.37
N SER A 36 -10.61 14.71 -22.65
CA SER A 36 -9.78 14.10 -23.69
C SER A 36 -8.27 14.27 -23.45
N GLU A 37 -7.85 15.39 -22.87
CA GLU A 37 -6.44 15.63 -22.50
C GLU A 37 -6.03 14.74 -21.32
N CYS A 38 -6.88 14.64 -20.29
CA CYS A 38 -6.70 13.72 -19.20
C CYS A 38 -6.58 12.28 -19.69
N LEU A 39 -7.47 11.82 -20.55
CA LEU A 39 -7.43 10.47 -21.10
C LEU A 39 -6.16 10.21 -21.91
N SER A 40 -5.71 11.19 -22.70
CA SER A 40 -4.44 11.11 -23.44
C SER A 40 -3.23 11.00 -22.51
N TYR A 41 -3.28 11.65 -21.36
CA TYR A 41 -2.28 11.55 -20.32
C TYR A 41 -2.27 10.16 -19.67
N VAL A 42 -3.43 9.66 -19.24
CA VAL A 42 -3.60 8.36 -18.55
C VAL A 42 -3.15 7.17 -19.43
N ARG A 43 -3.21 7.30 -20.76
CA ARG A 43 -2.69 6.29 -21.70
C ARG A 43 -1.16 6.17 -21.68
N LYS A 44 -0.46 7.21 -21.26
CA LYS A 44 1.02 7.29 -21.30
C LYS A 44 1.66 7.27 -19.93
N GLN A 45 0.94 7.69 -18.91
CA GLN A 45 1.45 7.89 -17.56
C GLN A 45 0.50 7.28 -16.54
N GLN A 46 1.09 6.69 -15.50
CA GLN A 46 0.34 6.18 -14.35
C GLN A 46 -0.04 7.33 -13.41
N ALA A 47 -1.23 7.24 -12.82
CA ALA A 47 -1.64 8.14 -11.73
C ALA A 47 -2.35 7.34 -10.63
N ASP A 48 -2.35 7.90 -9.43
CA ASP A 48 -2.86 7.20 -8.25
C ASP A 48 -4.31 7.58 -7.94
N VAL A 49 -4.65 8.87 -8.13
CA VAL A 49 -5.95 9.45 -7.83
C VAL A 49 -6.37 10.37 -8.97
N ALA A 50 -7.66 10.35 -9.32
CA ALA A 50 -8.26 11.35 -10.20
C ALA A 50 -9.49 11.96 -9.52
N PHE A 51 -9.48 13.27 -9.33
CA PHE A 51 -10.65 14.07 -9.00
C PHE A 51 -11.32 14.50 -10.30
N LEU A 52 -12.57 14.10 -10.51
CA LEU A 52 -13.29 14.31 -11.75
C LEU A 52 -14.60 15.06 -11.49
N ASP A 53 -14.80 16.19 -12.13
CA ASP A 53 -16.15 16.75 -12.16
C ASP A 53 -17.08 15.84 -12.96
N ILE A 54 -18.31 15.64 -12.46
CA ILE A 54 -19.30 14.79 -13.14
C ILE A 54 -19.86 15.49 -14.38
N ARG A 55 -20.17 16.79 -14.25
CA ARG A 55 -20.85 17.52 -15.35
C ARG A 55 -19.88 18.35 -16.16
N MET A 56 -19.22 17.74 -17.11
CA MET A 56 -18.35 18.43 -18.07
C MET A 56 -18.96 18.41 -19.48
N ARG A 57 -18.58 19.39 -20.29
CA ARG A 57 -18.98 19.47 -21.72
C ARG A 57 -18.26 18.37 -22.50
N LEU A 58 -18.86 17.87 -23.55
CA LEU A 58 -18.35 16.90 -24.53
C LEU A 58 -18.23 15.46 -23.97
N MET A 59 -17.64 15.25 -22.83
CA MET A 59 -17.52 13.96 -22.16
C MET A 59 -17.75 14.18 -20.67
N ASP A 60 -18.75 13.54 -20.10
CA ASP A 60 -19.01 13.64 -18.66
C ASP A 60 -17.99 12.85 -17.84
N GLY A 61 -17.92 13.18 -16.55
CA GLY A 61 -16.96 12.56 -15.64
C GLY A 61 -17.17 11.08 -15.44
N MET A 62 -18.39 10.57 -15.56
CA MET A 62 -18.71 9.14 -15.45
C MET A 62 -18.12 8.36 -16.61
N GLU A 63 -18.29 8.89 -17.84
CA GLU A 63 -17.72 8.27 -19.04
C GLU A 63 -16.18 8.33 -19.01
N LEU A 64 -15.59 9.46 -18.59
CA LEU A 64 -14.15 9.57 -18.37
C LEU A 64 -13.66 8.54 -17.37
N ALA A 65 -14.36 8.38 -16.25
CA ALA A 65 -14.00 7.41 -15.21
C ALA A 65 -14.05 5.96 -15.72
N ARG A 66 -15.07 5.58 -16.53
CA ARG A 66 -15.15 4.24 -17.16
C ARG A 66 -13.93 3.98 -18.03
N GLN A 67 -13.54 4.94 -18.88
CA GLN A 67 -12.38 4.80 -19.75
C GLN A 67 -11.07 4.76 -18.96
N ILE A 68 -10.94 5.56 -17.91
CA ILE A 68 -9.78 5.48 -16.99
C ILE A 68 -9.70 4.10 -16.34
N LYS A 69 -10.81 3.55 -15.84
CA LYS A 69 -10.84 2.23 -15.21
C LYS A 69 -10.48 1.08 -16.15
N VAL A 70 -10.75 1.21 -17.45
CA VAL A 70 -10.29 0.24 -18.45
C VAL A 70 -8.77 0.30 -18.63
N LEU A 71 -8.18 1.49 -18.60
CA LEU A 71 -6.72 1.68 -18.77
C LEU A 71 -5.93 1.44 -17.49
N GLN A 72 -6.46 1.89 -16.35
CA GLN A 72 -5.84 1.81 -15.02
C GLN A 72 -6.87 1.35 -13.99
N PRO A 73 -7.15 0.06 -13.85
CA PRO A 73 -8.23 -0.47 -13.01
C PRO A 73 -8.14 -0.07 -11.54
N ASN A 74 -6.93 0.13 -11.03
CA ASN A 74 -6.66 0.45 -9.62
C ASN A 74 -6.51 1.97 -9.35
N MET A 75 -6.69 2.83 -10.35
CA MET A 75 -6.70 4.27 -10.10
C MET A 75 -7.90 4.64 -9.22
N ASN A 76 -7.66 5.39 -8.15
CA ASN A 76 -8.72 5.91 -7.30
C ASN A 76 -9.46 7.04 -8.01
N ILE A 77 -10.77 6.90 -8.14
CA ILE A 77 -11.63 7.94 -8.71
C ILE A 77 -12.40 8.59 -7.57
N ILE A 78 -12.29 9.90 -7.45
CA ILE A 78 -13.06 10.73 -6.53
C ILE A 78 -13.84 11.72 -7.38
N PHE A 79 -15.16 11.67 -7.30
CA PHE A 79 -15.98 12.61 -8.05
C PHE A 79 -16.16 13.94 -7.29
N THR A 80 -16.11 15.04 -8.03
CA THR A 80 -16.55 16.35 -7.54
C THR A 80 -17.87 16.70 -8.17
N THR A 81 -18.88 17.08 -7.40
CA THR A 81 -20.22 17.35 -7.95
C THR A 81 -21.00 18.34 -7.10
N GLY A 82 -21.84 19.13 -7.75
CA GLY A 82 -22.87 19.93 -7.08
C GLY A 82 -24.19 19.18 -6.83
N TYR A 83 -24.31 17.91 -7.24
CA TYR A 83 -25.55 17.15 -7.24
C TYR A 83 -25.37 15.79 -6.60
N SER A 84 -26.24 15.44 -5.67
CA SER A 84 -26.23 14.15 -4.96
C SER A 84 -26.76 12.97 -5.77
N ASP A 85 -27.50 13.22 -6.86
CA ASP A 85 -28.24 12.20 -7.60
C ASP A 85 -27.34 11.18 -8.33
N TYR A 86 -26.09 11.56 -8.63
CA TYR A 86 -25.12 10.69 -9.31
C TYR A 86 -24.31 9.78 -8.39
N ILE A 87 -24.47 9.94 -7.07
CA ILE A 87 -23.67 9.19 -6.09
C ILE A 87 -23.90 7.67 -6.20
N TYR A 88 -25.14 7.27 -6.42
CA TYR A 88 -25.48 5.85 -6.51
C TYR A 88 -24.79 5.18 -7.70
N ASP A 89 -24.83 5.78 -8.89
CA ASP A 89 -24.20 5.24 -10.09
C ASP A 89 -22.66 5.26 -9.99
N ALA A 90 -22.09 6.32 -9.40
CA ALA A 90 -20.65 6.43 -9.15
C ALA A 90 -20.13 5.30 -8.25
N VAL A 91 -20.87 4.96 -7.21
CA VAL A 91 -20.49 3.89 -6.27
C VAL A 91 -20.72 2.50 -6.88
N THR A 92 -21.85 2.27 -7.54
CA THR A 92 -22.24 0.93 -8.02
C THR A 92 -21.56 0.54 -9.32
N GLU A 93 -21.49 1.44 -10.30
CA GLU A 93 -20.95 1.16 -11.63
C GLU A 93 -19.42 1.36 -11.67
N ILE A 94 -18.93 2.51 -11.22
CA ILE A 94 -17.51 2.88 -11.33
C ILE A 94 -16.69 2.29 -10.18
N ARG A 95 -17.34 1.95 -9.07
CA ARG A 95 -16.65 1.62 -7.81
C ARG A 95 -15.67 2.73 -7.44
N CYS A 96 -16.14 3.98 -7.46
CA CYS A 96 -15.33 5.13 -7.07
C CYS A 96 -14.77 4.97 -5.65
N SER A 97 -13.68 5.68 -5.35
CA SER A 97 -13.09 5.70 -4.02
C SER A 97 -13.81 6.67 -3.09
N GLY A 98 -14.40 7.73 -3.65
CA GLY A 98 -15.12 8.71 -2.89
C GLY A 98 -15.80 9.76 -3.75
N TYR A 99 -16.41 10.75 -3.08
CA TYR A 99 -16.99 11.92 -3.73
C TYR A 99 -16.91 13.14 -2.83
N VAL A 100 -16.80 14.31 -3.43
CA VAL A 100 -16.73 15.61 -2.76
C VAL A 100 -17.87 16.50 -3.30
N LEU A 101 -18.71 17.01 -2.43
CA LEU A 101 -19.75 17.96 -2.81
C LEU A 101 -19.14 19.35 -2.98
N LYS A 102 -19.50 20.01 -4.11
CA LYS A 102 -19.16 21.43 -4.33
C LYS A 102 -20.00 22.32 -3.39
N PRO A 103 -19.41 23.32 -2.77
CA PRO A 103 -18.06 23.86 -2.96
C PRO A 103 -16.98 23.02 -2.27
N VAL A 104 -15.95 22.63 -3.02
CA VAL A 104 -14.83 21.80 -2.51
C VAL A 104 -14.08 22.52 -1.39
N THR A 105 -13.74 21.79 -0.30
CA THR A 105 -12.92 22.26 0.80
C THR A 105 -11.71 21.35 1.02
N THR A 106 -10.67 21.89 1.65
CA THR A 106 -9.43 21.15 1.95
C THR A 106 -9.69 19.95 2.87
N GLU A 107 -10.59 20.07 3.83
CA GLU A 107 -10.95 19.01 4.77
C GLU A 107 -11.65 17.84 4.07
N GLN A 108 -12.53 18.16 3.10
CA GLN A 108 -13.18 17.12 2.30
C GLN A 108 -12.17 16.36 1.46
N VAL A 109 -11.26 17.07 0.78
CA VAL A 109 -10.20 16.47 -0.02
C VAL A 109 -9.30 15.59 0.84
N ALA A 110 -8.86 16.09 2.01
CA ALA A 110 -8.02 15.33 2.94
C ALA A 110 -8.70 14.02 3.38
N ARG A 111 -9.97 14.09 3.78
CA ARG A 111 -10.75 12.91 4.18
C ARG A 111 -10.87 11.88 3.09
N GLU A 112 -11.13 12.28 1.84
CA GLU A 112 -11.23 11.32 0.73
C GLU A 112 -9.87 10.72 0.37
N LEU A 113 -8.76 11.47 0.50
CA LEU A 113 -7.41 10.96 0.31
C LEU A 113 -6.96 9.98 1.39
N GLU A 114 -7.49 10.08 2.60
CA GLU A 114 -7.25 9.12 3.69
C GLU A 114 -8.03 7.81 3.49
N ASN A 115 -9.15 7.84 2.76
CA ASN A 115 -10.06 6.70 2.60
C ASN A 115 -10.05 6.10 1.18
N LEU A 116 -8.91 6.09 0.51
CA LEU A 116 -8.78 5.57 -0.85
C LEU A 116 -9.09 4.07 -0.94
N ARG A 117 -9.90 3.68 -1.93
CA ARG A 117 -10.27 2.28 -2.16
C ARG A 117 -9.10 1.40 -2.56
N TYR A 118 -8.19 1.94 -3.36
CA TYR A 118 -6.96 1.29 -3.78
C TYR A 118 -5.82 1.99 -3.06
N PRO A 119 -5.13 1.29 -2.16
CA PRO A 119 -4.00 1.89 -1.48
C PRO A 119 -3.01 2.42 -2.51
N ILE A 120 -2.68 3.68 -2.39
CA ILE A 120 -1.51 4.18 -3.07
C ILE A 120 -0.36 3.54 -2.31
N GLU A 121 0.44 2.72 -2.99
CA GLU A 121 1.71 2.34 -2.43
C GLU A 121 2.43 3.65 -2.09
N ALA A 122 2.32 4.07 -0.84
CA ALA A 122 3.16 5.12 -0.34
C ALA A 122 4.57 4.61 -0.61
N LYS A 123 5.33 5.29 -1.47
CA LYS A 123 6.79 5.13 -1.42
C LYS A 123 7.10 5.25 0.06
N PRO A 124 7.64 4.22 0.68
CA PRO A 124 7.77 4.20 2.12
C PRO A 124 8.48 5.49 2.54
N LYS A 125 7.78 6.36 3.28
CA LYS A 125 8.41 7.48 4.00
C LYS A 125 9.40 6.92 5.02
N GLU A 126 9.25 5.65 5.33
CA GLU A 126 10.14 4.89 6.17
C GLU A 126 11.13 4.11 5.31
N LYS A 127 12.36 4.16 5.74
CA LYS A 127 13.51 3.57 5.08
C LYS A 127 13.31 2.09 4.73
N VAL A 128 12.55 1.35 5.55
CA VAL A 128 12.29 -0.08 5.39
C VAL A 128 10.79 -0.34 5.33
N TYR A 129 10.37 -0.97 4.25
CA TYR A 129 9.01 -1.49 4.06
C TYR A 129 9.06 -3.00 3.81
N MET A 130 8.18 -3.76 4.47
CA MET A 130 8.05 -5.20 4.29
C MET A 130 6.64 -5.53 3.76
N GLN A 131 6.60 -6.09 2.57
CA GLN A 131 5.38 -6.63 1.99
C GLN A 131 5.15 -8.03 2.54
N CYS A 132 4.02 -8.24 3.21
CA CYS A 132 3.61 -9.53 3.78
C CYS A 132 2.46 -10.16 3.00
N PHE A 133 1.62 -9.35 2.36
CA PHE A 133 0.51 -9.84 1.55
C PHE A 133 0.97 -10.25 0.15
N GLY A 134 0.54 -11.45 -0.28
CA GLY A 134 1.12 -12.14 -1.42
C GLY A 134 2.43 -12.82 -1.02
N ASN A 135 3.50 -12.56 -1.76
CA ASN A 135 4.86 -13.02 -1.43
C ASN A 135 5.55 -12.02 -0.51
N PHE A 136 6.29 -12.53 0.49
CA PHE A 136 7.11 -11.69 1.36
C PHE A 136 8.26 -11.05 0.60
N GLU A 137 8.36 -9.73 0.70
CA GLU A 137 9.46 -8.96 0.11
C GLU A 137 9.89 -7.81 1.03
N VAL A 138 11.15 -7.42 0.95
CA VAL A 138 11.74 -6.34 1.77
C VAL A 138 12.24 -5.25 0.85
N PHE A 139 11.82 -4.02 1.12
CA PHE A 139 12.23 -2.84 0.38
C PHE A 139 12.98 -1.88 1.31
N VAL A 140 14.10 -1.38 0.85
CA VAL A 140 14.86 -0.30 1.51
C VAL A 140 14.98 0.85 0.52
N ASP A 141 14.52 2.03 0.91
CA ASP A 141 14.43 3.21 0.04
C ASP A 141 13.73 2.90 -1.30
N GLY A 142 12.67 2.05 -1.25
CA GLY A 142 11.86 1.64 -2.40
C GLY A 142 12.53 0.62 -3.34
N LYS A 143 13.68 0.06 -2.98
CA LYS A 143 14.37 -0.98 -3.75
C LYS A 143 14.34 -2.30 -3.00
N VAL A 144 14.12 -3.40 -3.73
CA VAL A 144 14.18 -4.74 -3.15
C VAL A 144 15.55 -4.98 -2.53
N LEU A 145 15.56 -5.43 -1.26
CA LEU A 145 16.77 -5.83 -0.55
C LEU A 145 17.06 -7.31 -0.85
N PRO A 146 18.08 -7.63 -1.64
CA PRO A 146 18.45 -9.01 -1.91
C PRO A 146 19.00 -9.67 -0.64
N MET A 147 18.55 -10.89 -0.35
CA MET A 147 19.00 -11.68 0.78
C MET A 147 19.39 -13.09 0.35
N GLU A 148 20.63 -13.47 0.62
CA GLU A 148 21.14 -14.81 0.40
C GLU A 148 21.77 -15.35 1.68
N PRO A 149 21.51 -16.62 2.03
CA PRO A 149 20.64 -17.59 1.34
C PRO A 149 19.16 -17.26 1.48
N ALA A 150 18.27 -17.81 0.64
CA ALA A 150 16.82 -17.60 0.69
C ALA A 150 16.22 -17.84 2.11
N LYS A 151 16.79 -18.77 2.87
CA LYS A 151 16.42 -19.02 4.28
C LYS A 151 16.73 -17.84 5.22
N ALA A 152 17.58 -16.89 4.83
CA ALA A 152 17.77 -15.65 5.61
C ALA A 152 16.56 -14.70 5.43
N LYS A 153 15.98 -14.63 4.24
CA LYS A 153 14.75 -13.90 3.97
C LYS A 153 13.55 -14.55 4.68
N GLU A 154 13.45 -15.87 4.63
CA GLU A 154 12.41 -16.63 5.34
C GLU A 154 12.52 -16.45 6.87
N LEU A 155 13.72 -16.41 7.42
CA LEU A 155 13.93 -16.08 8.82
C LEU A 155 13.34 -14.72 9.19
N LEU A 156 13.61 -13.68 8.37
CA LEU A 156 13.05 -12.35 8.61
C LEU A 156 11.52 -12.37 8.51
N ALA A 157 10.96 -13.03 7.50
CA ALA A 157 9.52 -13.20 7.34
C ALA A 157 8.86 -13.83 8.58
N TYR A 158 9.45 -14.90 9.09
CA TYR A 158 8.98 -15.55 10.32
C TYR A 158 9.02 -14.61 11.54
N LEU A 159 10.11 -13.84 11.72
CA LEU A 159 10.22 -12.88 12.82
C LEU A 159 9.18 -11.75 12.70
N VAL A 160 8.84 -11.32 11.50
CA VAL A 160 7.77 -10.35 11.25
C VAL A 160 6.40 -10.94 11.61
N ASP A 161 6.13 -12.20 11.21
CA ASP A 161 4.91 -12.91 11.59
C ASP A 161 4.72 -12.99 13.12
N ARG A 162 5.82 -13.11 13.87
CA ARG A 162 5.82 -13.12 15.34
C ARG A 162 5.58 -11.75 16.00
N LYS A 163 5.35 -10.71 15.22
CA LYS A 163 4.88 -9.38 15.66
C LYS A 163 5.77 -8.72 16.72
N GLY A 164 7.09 -8.85 16.57
CA GLY A 164 8.07 -8.30 17.51
C GLY A 164 8.37 -9.19 18.72
N ALA A 165 7.74 -10.37 18.83
CA ALA A 165 8.12 -11.35 19.87
C ALA A 165 9.54 -11.87 19.64
N MET A 166 10.28 -12.05 20.73
CA MET A 166 11.61 -12.65 20.70
C MET A 166 11.48 -14.17 20.54
N CYS A 167 12.07 -14.70 19.47
CA CYS A 167 12.02 -16.11 19.13
C CYS A 167 13.34 -16.81 19.51
N SER A 168 13.25 -17.94 20.17
CA SER A 168 14.40 -18.79 20.46
C SER A 168 14.91 -19.53 19.21
N ASN A 169 16.15 -20.00 19.23
CA ASN A 169 16.68 -20.80 18.14
C ASN A 169 15.87 -22.07 17.89
N ALA A 170 15.35 -22.70 18.95
CA ALA A 170 14.57 -23.92 18.84
C ALA A 170 13.21 -23.66 18.15
N GLU A 171 12.51 -22.59 18.53
CA GLU A 171 11.25 -22.18 17.88
C GLU A 171 11.43 -21.87 16.40
N ILE A 172 12.50 -21.12 16.05
CA ILE A 172 12.80 -20.77 14.67
C ILE A 172 13.09 -22.03 13.84
N ILE A 173 13.89 -22.97 14.38
CA ILE A 173 14.21 -24.21 13.68
C ILE A 173 12.95 -25.05 13.47
N ALA A 174 12.13 -25.22 14.49
CA ALA A 174 10.89 -25.97 14.40
C ALA A 174 9.90 -25.39 13.37
N ALA A 175 9.88 -24.06 13.19
CA ALA A 175 8.98 -23.42 12.25
C ALA A 175 9.48 -23.41 10.79
N ILE A 176 10.78 -23.20 10.59
CA ILE A 176 11.35 -22.99 9.24
C ILE A 176 11.86 -24.30 8.62
N TRP A 177 12.21 -25.29 9.44
CA TRP A 177 12.65 -26.63 9.00
C TRP A 177 11.71 -27.67 9.59
N GLU A 178 11.01 -28.38 8.72
CA GLU A 178 9.99 -29.37 9.11
C GLU A 178 10.61 -30.70 9.62
N ASP A 179 11.94 -30.83 9.60
CA ASP A 179 12.67 -32.02 10.01
C ASP A 179 13.44 -31.82 11.33
N GLU A 180 13.70 -32.90 12.04
CA GLU A 180 14.43 -32.92 13.33
C GLU A 180 15.96 -32.75 13.19
N GLY A 181 16.47 -32.41 12.02
CA GLY A 181 17.88 -32.32 11.70
C GLY A 181 18.59 -31.10 12.34
N GLY A 182 19.89 -31.24 12.66
CA GLY A 182 20.72 -30.25 13.37
C GLY A 182 20.98 -28.94 12.63
N HIS A 183 19.95 -28.11 12.38
CA HIS A 183 20.01 -26.86 11.62
C HIS A 183 20.65 -25.66 12.33
N TYR A 184 21.17 -25.83 13.58
CA TYR A 184 21.77 -24.73 14.36
C TYR A 184 22.90 -24.01 13.64
N SER A 185 23.77 -24.75 12.96
CA SER A 185 24.88 -24.16 12.22
C SER A 185 24.40 -23.37 11.03
N TYR A 186 23.36 -23.87 10.33
CA TYR A 186 22.78 -23.19 9.19
C TYR A 186 21.94 -21.97 9.61
N LEU A 187 21.16 -22.07 10.68
CA LEU A 187 20.47 -20.93 11.29
C LEU A 187 21.46 -19.81 11.67
N LYS A 188 22.62 -20.16 12.26
CA LYS A 188 23.69 -19.19 12.56
C LYS A 188 24.19 -18.48 11.30
N LYS A 189 24.34 -19.22 10.20
CA LYS A 189 24.70 -18.65 8.88
C LYS A 189 23.62 -17.71 8.38
N CYS A 190 22.33 -18.10 8.45
CA CYS A 190 21.20 -17.26 8.04
C CYS A 190 21.12 -15.97 8.87
N LYS A 191 21.26 -16.04 10.19
CA LYS A 191 21.30 -14.86 11.07
C LYS A 191 22.43 -13.90 10.72
N LYS A 192 23.62 -14.43 10.46
CA LYS A 192 24.78 -13.60 10.05
C LYS A 192 24.51 -12.92 8.69
N ALA A 193 23.97 -13.66 7.72
CA ALA A 193 23.66 -13.14 6.39
C ALA A 193 22.58 -12.06 6.46
N LEU A 194 21.50 -12.28 7.22
CA LEU A 194 20.43 -11.33 7.45
C LEU A 194 20.96 -10.03 8.09
N LEU A 195 21.72 -10.14 9.17
CA LEU A 195 22.33 -8.98 9.83
C LEU A 195 23.27 -8.22 8.89
N SER A 196 24.06 -8.93 8.08
CA SER A 196 24.96 -8.32 7.09
C SER A 196 24.18 -7.53 6.03
N ALA A 197 23.12 -8.11 5.46
CA ALA A 197 22.29 -7.45 4.47
C ALA A 197 21.63 -6.16 4.99
N LEU A 198 21.03 -6.24 6.19
CA LEU A 198 20.40 -5.09 6.84
C LEU A 198 21.45 -4.02 7.24
N THR A 199 22.65 -4.43 7.70
CA THR A 199 23.72 -3.49 8.04
C THR A 199 24.24 -2.75 6.79
N GLN A 200 24.44 -3.47 5.69
CA GLN A 200 24.86 -2.85 4.41
C GLN A 200 23.83 -1.89 3.86
N ALA A 201 22.55 -2.19 4.06
CA ALA A 201 21.43 -1.30 3.71
C ALA A 201 21.23 -0.16 4.74
N GLY A 202 22.01 -0.13 5.84
CA GLY A 202 21.93 0.89 6.89
C GLY A 202 20.64 0.85 7.69
N CYS A 203 20.07 -0.34 7.91
CA CYS A 203 18.82 -0.58 8.66
C CYS A 203 18.97 -1.76 9.65
N LYS A 204 20.13 -1.88 10.29
CA LYS A 204 20.42 -2.94 11.27
C LYS A 204 19.48 -2.95 12.48
N GLU A 205 18.88 -1.81 12.78
CA GLU A 205 17.93 -1.59 13.86
C GLU A 205 16.63 -2.39 13.73
N VAL A 206 16.33 -2.88 12.52
CA VAL A 206 15.22 -3.80 12.26
C VAL A 206 15.32 -5.08 13.10
N LEU A 207 16.55 -5.53 13.44
CA LEU A 207 16.78 -6.74 14.22
C LEU A 207 17.14 -6.43 15.66
N ILE A 208 16.43 -7.08 16.58
CA ILE A 208 16.75 -7.15 18.00
C ILE A 208 17.38 -8.53 18.25
N SER A 209 18.61 -8.56 18.78
CA SER A 209 19.29 -9.80 19.10
C SER A 209 19.67 -9.83 20.58
N GLN A 210 19.30 -10.91 21.26
CA GLN A 210 19.66 -11.20 22.65
C GLN A 210 20.30 -12.59 22.72
N ARG A 211 20.88 -12.94 23.90
CA ARG A 211 21.49 -14.24 24.08
C ARG A 211 20.46 -15.36 23.87
N GLY A 212 20.61 -16.11 22.79
CA GLY A 212 19.77 -17.26 22.47
C GLY A 212 18.45 -16.94 21.74
N SER A 213 18.09 -15.67 21.56
CA SER A 213 16.88 -15.26 20.91
C SER A 213 17.08 -14.08 19.94
N ILE A 214 16.16 -13.93 18.99
CA ILE A 214 16.15 -12.85 17.99
C ILE A 214 14.71 -12.44 17.69
N GLY A 215 14.48 -11.18 17.39
CA GLY A 215 13.19 -10.63 17.00
C GLY A 215 13.39 -9.44 16.08
N VAL A 216 12.28 -8.78 15.74
CA VAL A 216 12.26 -7.53 14.98
C VAL A 216 11.75 -6.37 15.83
N ASP A 217 12.31 -5.19 15.61
CA ASP A 217 11.79 -3.95 16.17
C ASP A 217 10.68 -3.42 15.26
N ARG A 218 9.43 -3.46 15.73
CA ARG A 218 8.26 -2.98 14.98
C ARG A 218 8.32 -1.50 14.63
N ALA A 219 9.06 -0.70 15.38
CA ALA A 219 9.22 0.73 15.14
C ALA A 219 10.25 1.03 14.04
N ALA A 220 11.07 0.06 13.62
CA ALA A 220 12.13 0.25 12.63
C ALA A 220 11.70 0.01 11.18
N PHE A 221 10.46 -0.39 10.94
CA PHE A 221 9.92 -0.65 9.59
C PHE A 221 8.40 -0.56 9.58
N THR A 222 7.82 -0.40 8.39
CA THR A 222 6.39 -0.56 8.15
C THR A 222 6.12 -1.86 7.40
N CYS A 223 4.91 -2.41 7.55
CA CYS A 223 4.45 -3.52 6.72
C CYS A 223 2.91 -3.53 6.61
N ASP A 224 2.41 -4.00 5.48
CA ASP A 224 0.99 -4.14 5.18
C ASP A 224 0.22 -5.02 6.17
N TYR A 225 0.88 -6.03 6.74
CA TYR A 225 0.29 -6.89 7.78
C TYR A 225 0.04 -6.15 9.10
N TYR A 226 0.97 -5.29 9.54
CA TYR A 226 0.77 -4.51 10.77
C TYR A 226 -0.26 -3.41 10.56
N ASP A 227 -0.27 -2.78 9.39
CA ASP A 227 -1.32 -1.85 8.98
C ASP A 227 -2.70 -2.50 9.02
N TRP A 228 -2.81 -3.76 8.58
CA TRP A 228 -4.04 -4.53 8.65
C TRP A 228 -4.48 -4.82 10.10
N LEU A 229 -3.54 -5.21 10.97
CA LEU A 229 -3.80 -5.45 12.38
C LEU A 229 -4.27 -4.20 13.13
N GLU A 230 -3.81 -3.03 12.70
CA GLU A 230 -4.21 -1.72 13.22
C GLU A 230 -5.53 -1.21 12.61
N GLY A 231 -6.09 -1.94 11.64
CA GLY A 231 -7.35 -1.60 10.99
C GLY A 231 -7.27 -0.41 10.05
N THR A 232 -6.07 -0.06 9.57
CA THR A 232 -5.92 1.05 8.63
C THR A 232 -6.58 0.70 7.29
N ALA A 233 -7.12 1.71 6.60
CA ALA A 233 -7.75 1.51 5.29
C ALA A 233 -6.76 0.92 4.28
N SER A 234 -5.49 1.33 4.31
CA SER A 234 -4.43 0.79 3.45
C SER A 234 -4.18 -0.68 3.72
N GLY A 235 -4.03 -1.10 4.98
CA GLY A 235 -3.81 -2.49 5.37
C GLY A 235 -4.97 -3.39 5.00
N ILE A 236 -6.22 -2.97 5.32
CA ILE A 236 -7.44 -3.72 4.98
C ILE A 236 -7.56 -3.91 3.45
N ASN A 237 -7.30 -2.86 2.68
CA ASN A 237 -7.37 -2.90 1.23
C ASN A 237 -6.20 -3.64 0.58
N ALA A 238 -5.05 -3.76 1.23
CA ALA A 238 -3.89 -4.49 0.72
C ALA A 238 -4.10 -6.02 0.73
N TYR A 239 -4.88 -6.55 1.69
CA TYR A 239 -5.09 -7.98 1.82
C TYR A 239 -6.01 -8.54 0.71
N ARG A 240 -5.47 -9.45 -0.11
CA ARG A 240 -6.15 -10.11 -1.23
C ARG A 240 -6.37 -11.63 -1.01
N GLY A 241 -6.32 -12.09 0.24
CA GLY A 241 -6.48 -13.50 0.57
C GLY A 241 -5.19 -14.30 0.56
N GLN A 242 -4.05 -13.66 0.41
CA GLN A 242 -2.73 -14.31 0.42
C GLN A 242 -1.80 -13.61 1.41
N TYR A 243 -1.13 -14.39 2.23
CA TYR A 243 -0.16 -13.93 3.22
C TYR A 243 1.10 -14.79 3.14
N MET A 244 2.25 -14.19 2.85
CA MET A 244 3.56 -14.84 2.75
C MET A 244 3.49 -16.20 2.02
N ALA A 245 2.81 -16.22 0.87
CA ALA A 245 2.35 -17.43 0.15
C ALA A 245 3.48 -18.41 -0.24
N GLN A 246 4.75 -17.96 -0.20
CA GLN A 246 5.91 -18.81 -0.47
C GLN A 246 6.34 -19.67 0.75
N TYR A 247 5.70 -19.51 1.93
CA TYR A 247 6.09 -20.23 3.15
C TYR A 247 4.91 -21.00 3.74
N SER A 248 5.09 -22.33 3.94
CA SER A 248 4.05 -23.24 4.48
C SER A 248 3.54 -22.81 5.85
N TRP A 249 4.43 -22.37 6.74
CA TRP A 249 4.06 -21.90 8.08
C TRP A 249 3.16 -20.64 8.08
N GLY A 250 3.16 -19.86 6.99
CA GLY A 250 2.28 -18.69 6.82
C GLY A 250 0.80 -19.03 6.64
N GLU A 251 0.46 -20.27 6.32
CA GLU A 251 -0.93 -20.70 6.07
C GLU A 251 -1.84 -20.54 7.31
N MET A 252 -1.32 -20.77 8.51
CA MET A 252 -2.09 -20.59 9.75
C MET A 252 -2.48 -19.12 9.97
N THR A 253 -1.53 -18.21 9.78
CA THR A 253 -1.80 -16.76 9.86
C THR A 253 -2.75 -16.33 8.75
N ASN A 254 -2.57 -16.83 7.51
CA ASN A 254 -3.48 -16.55 6.41
C ASN A 254 -4.91 -17.03 6.67
N ALA A 255 -5.08 -18.20 7.27
CA ALA A 255 -6.40 -18.71 7.66
C ALA A 255 -7.08 -17.80 8.70
N SER A 256 -6.33 -17.32 9.70
CA SER A 256 -6.85 -16.37 10.71
C SER A 256 -7.29 -15.05 10.06
N LEU A 257 -6.49 -14.48 9.15
CA LEU A 257 -6.80 -13.26 8.41
C LEU A 257 -8.10 -13.40 7.58
N ASN A 258 -8.32 -14.56 6.97
CA ASN A 258 -9.54 -14.83 6.20
C ASN A 258 -10.79 -14.92 7.08
N LEU A 259 -10.68 -15.40 8.32
CA LEU A 259 -11.78 -15.48 9.28
C LEU A 259 -12.18 -14.10 9.83
N GLU A 260 -11.23 -13.20 9.98
CA GLU A 260 -11.45 -11.84 10.48
C GLU A 260 -11.92 -10.86 9.40
N LYS A 261 -11.93 -11.31 8.14
CA LYS A 261 -12.45 -10.56 7.01
C LYS A 261 -13.98 -10.55 7.06
N LYS A 262 -14.56 -9.62 7.83
CA LYS A 262 -16.00 -9.33 7.87
C LYS A 262 -16.37 -8.18 6.96
#